data_b914e25bf7504526648a498636eb7e30
#
_entry.id   b914e25bf7504526648a498636eb7e30
#
_cell.length_a   1.000
_cell.length_b   1.000
_cell.length_c   1.000
_cell.angle_alpha   90.00
_cell.angle_beta   90.00
_cell.angle_gamma   90.00
#
_symmetry.space_group_name_H-M   'P 1'
#
loop_
_entity.id
_entity.type
_entity.pdbx_description
1 polymer ?
#
loop_
_entity_poly.entity_id
_entity_poly.type
_entity_poly.pdbx_seq_one_letter_code
_entity_poly.pdbx_strand_id
1 'polypeptide(L)'
;MAQPPAANNIIENNGLKGNLNVHDPVMIKAGDTYYVFSTGMAIKTSKDMVTWTNAGNVFPKDAPPLPWWNNDIPGKVGLWAPDIHYANGKYHVYYSVSAWMNFNSSVGYITNTTLDRNDPNYKWVDEGQIIGYKNGGEGVNVIDPNVFIDEDGSEWLLYGSFKAGLRLVQLDAKTGKLPTDKPQLTTITSHLGEGSYIIKGPDYYYIFASRGICCKGINSTYQIVIGRSKKLTGPYLNKQGERWIDDKYSLFLAGDYDEPGRGHNGFYANKDTTYIVYHAYTRSQNGASLLNIKPLYMDNDGWPSITPTNHLFKMPSWEVQTFNGK
;
A
#
# COMPACT_ATOMS: atom_id res chain seq x y z
N MET A 1 -11.06 5.84 -37.11
CA MET A 1 -9.65 5.39 -37.15
C MET A 1 -9.27 5.05 -35.74
N ALA A 2 -9.02 3.77 -35.44
CA ALA A 2 -8.58 3.34 -34.12
C ALA A 2 -7.16 3.86 -33.87
N GLN A 3 -6.92 4.50 -32.71
CA GLN A 3 -5.58 4.83 -32.26
C GLN A 3 -4.75 3.53 -32.17
N PRO A 4 -3.52 3.53 -32.70
CA PRO A 4 -2.64 2.38 -32.52
C PRO A 4 -2.44 2.14 -31.01
N PRO A 5 -2.26 0.87 -30.58
CA PRO A 5 -1.94 0.58 -29.19
C PRO A 5 -0.69 1.36 -28.81
N ALA A 6 -0.73 2.04 -27.66
CA ALA A 6 0.41 2.78 -27.15
C ALA A 6 1.63 1.87 -27.17
N ALA A 7 2.69 2.31 -27.83
CA ALA A 7 3.95 1.60 -27.86
C ALA A 7 4.33 1.22 -26.43
N ASN A 8 4.67 -0.05 -26.22
CA ASN A 8 5.24 -0.54 -24.96
C ASN A 8 6.61 0.16 -24.78
N ASN A 9 6.59 1.37 -24.22
CA ASN A 9 7.83 2.06 -23.88
C ASN A 9 8.50 1.25 -22.77
N ILE A 10 9.55 0.53 -23.13
CA ILE A 10 10.41 -0.13 -22.17
C ILE A 10 11.17 1.00 -21.44
N ILE A 11 10.92 1.12 -20.13
CA ILE A 11 11.61 2.05 -19.26
C ILE A 11 12.65 1.24 -18.47
N GLU A 12 13.82 1.81 -18.26
CA GLU A 12 14.82 1.29 -17.32
C GLU A 12 14.98 2.29 -16.18
N ASN A 13 14.87 1.81 -14.96
CA ASN A 13 15.03 2.62 -13.75
C ASN A 13 15.53 1.78 -12.56
N ASN A 14 16.63 2.17 -11.95
CA ASN A 14 17.17 1.53 -10.75
C ASN A 14 17.32 0.00 -10.84
N GLY A 15 17.71 -0.52 -12.01
CA GLY A 15 17.85 -1.97 -12.26
C GLY A 15 16.56 -2.68 -12.62
N LEU A 16 15.42 -1.99 -12.62
CA LEU A 16 14.14 -2.49 -13.13
C LEU A 16 13.96 -2.08 -14.59
N LYS A 17 13.18 -2.84 -15.35
CA LYS A 17 12.90 -2.57 -16.77
C LYS A 17 11.50 -2.99 -17.17
N GLY A 18 11.03 -2.42 -18.27
CA GLY A 18 9.72 -2.75 -18.87
C GLY A 18 8.68 -1.69 -18.57
N ASN A 19 7.48 -2.10 -18.23
CA ASN A 19 6.39 -1.19 -17.91
C ASN A 19 6.43 -0.82 -16.42
N LEU A 20 7.10 0.28 -16.08
CA LEU A 20 7.37 0.69 -14.70
C LEU A 20 6.42 1.79 -14.17
N ASN A 21 5.53 2.34 -14.99
CA ASN A 21 4.61 3.38 -14.54
C ASN A 21 3.63 2.85 -13.50
N VAL A 22 3.76 3.31 -12.26
CA VAL A 22 2.88 2.97 -11.13
C VAL A 22 2.64 4.20 -10.25
N HIS A 23 1.57 4.17 -9.49
CA HIS A 23 1.32 5.05 -8.37
C HIS A 23 0.77 4.19 -7.22
N ASP A 24 1.25 4.39 -6.00
CA ASP A 24 0.81 3.66 -4.80
C ASP A 24 0.92 2.12 -4.94
N PRO A 25 2.14 1.59 -5.17
CA PRO A 25 2.31 0.17 -5.46
C PRO A 25 2.30 -0.68 -4.19
N VAL A 26 1.67 -1.85 -4.27
CA VAL A 26 1.79 -2.96 -3.32
C VAL A 26 2.11 -4.24 -4.08
N MET A 27 2.83 -5.16 -3.46
CA MET A 27 3.36 -6.33 -4.14
C MET A 27 3.04 -7.63 -3.41
N ILE A 28 2.70 -8.67 -4.19
CA ILE A 28 2.46 -10.03 -3.72
C ILE A 28 3.03 -11.03 -4.71
N LYS A 29 3.27 -12.28 -4.26
CA LYS A 29 3.65 -13.39 -5.13
C LYS A 29 2.54 -14.45 -5.16
N ALA A 30 2.25 -14.98 -6.34
CA ALA A 30 1.38 -16.14 -6.53
C ALA A 30 2.09 -17.16 -7.41
N GLY A 31 2.31 -18.36 -6.89
CA GLY A 31 3.11 -19.37 -7.57
C GLY A 31 4.53 -18.85 -7.89
N ASP A 32 4.86 -18.78 -9.18
CA ASP A 32 6.14 -18.29 -9.68
C ASP A 32 6.09 -16.83 -10.20
N THR A 33 4.95 -16.15 -10.04
CA THR A 33 4.71 -14.82 -10.59
C THR A 33 4.58 -13.79 -9.47
N TYR A 34 5.28 -12.68 -9.64
CA TYR A 34 5.14 -11.48 -8.81
C TYR A 34 4.11 -10.56 -9.43
N TYR A 35 3.29 -9.97 -8.58
CA TYR A 35 2.23 -9.03 -8.96
C TYR A 35 2.42 -7.71 -8.22
N VAL A 36 2.31 -6.61 -8.94
CA VAL A 36 2.19 -5.27 -8.36
C VAL A 36 0.80 -4.74 -8.67
N PHE A 37 0.06 -4.41 -7.62
CA PHE A 37 -1.21 -3.69 -7.70
C PHE A 37 -0.93 -2.21 -7.43
N SER A 38 -1.68 -1.32 -8.06
CA SER A 38 -1.46 0.13 -7.94
C SER A 38 -2.74 0.93 -8.16
N THR A 39 -2.70 2.22 -7.90
CA THR A 39 -3.79 3.17 -8.19
C THR A 39 -4.37 2.95 -9.57
N GLY A 40 -5.70 3.08 -9.69
CA GLY A 40 -6.49 2.67 -10.84
C GLY A 40 -6.77 1.16 -10.86
N MET A 41 -6.44 0.44 -9.77
CA MET A 41 -6.54 -1.03 -9.66
C MET A 41 -5.81 -1.74 -10.81
N ALA A 42 -4.70 -1.12 -11.25
CA ALA A 42 -3.85 -1.65 -12.31
C ALA A 42 -2.95 -2.77 -11.79
N ILE A 43 -2.66 -3.73 -12.64
CA ILE A 43 -1.85 -4.90 -12.31
C ILE A 43 -0.65 -4.98 -13.24
N LYS A 44 0.52 -5.20 -12.66
CA LYS A 44 1.73 -5.58 -13.38
C LYS A 44 2.24 -6.92 -12.88
N THR A 45 2.93 -7.63 -13.74
CA THR A 45 3.51 -8.94 -13.42
C THR A 45 4.99 -9.01 -13.78
N SER A 46 5.71 -9.84 -13.04
CA SER A 46 7.11 -10.18 -13.27
C SER A 46 7.39 -11.63 -12.86
N LYS A 47 8.36 -12.27 -13.51
CA LYS A 47 8.90 -13.58 -13.10
C LYS A 47 10.21 -13.46 -12.31
N ASP A 48 10.84 -12.30 -12.35
CA ASP A 48 12.21 -12.10 -11.87
C ASP A 48 12.36 -10.89 -10.92
N MET A 49 11.24 -10.17 -10.64
CA MET A 49 11.21 -8.88 -9.90
C MET A 49 11.98 -7.75 -10.61
N VAL A 50 12.49 -7.98 -11.81
CA VAL A 50 13.29 -7.02 -12.59
C VAL A 50 12.52 -6.54 -13.82
N THR A 51 11.95 -7.47 -14.58
CA THR A 51 11.24 -7.19 -15.83
C THR A 51 9.74 -7.18 -15.60
N TRP A 52 9.10 -6.01 -15.74
CA TRP A 52 7.69 -5.81 -15.46
C TRP A 52 6.85 -5.57 -16.71
N THR A 53 5.69 -6.21 -16.79
CA THR A 53 4.73 -6.08 -17.87
C THR A 53 3.35 -5.73 -17.36
N ASN A 54 2.56 -5.03 -18.16
CA ASN A 54 1.15 -4.80 -17.84
C ASN A 54 0.36 -6.11 -17.90
N ALA A 55 -0.44 -6.33 -16.86
CA ALA A 55 -1.38 -7.44 -16.79
C ALA A 55 -2.85 -6.96 -16.71
N GLY A 56 -3.13 -5.72 -17.12
CA GLY A 56 -4.47 -5.11 -17.11
C GLY A 56 -4.88 -4.57 -15.75
N ASN A 57 -6.18 -4.55 -15.49
CA ASN A 57 -6.77 -3.99 -14.27
C ASN A 57 -7.68 -5.02 -13.60
N VAL A 58 -7.92 -4.87 -12.30
CA VAL A 58 -8.91 -5.65 -11.54
C VAL A 58 -10.30 -5.43 -12.12
N PHE A 59 -10.69 -4.16 -12.28
CA PHE A 59 -11.94 -3.79 -12.93
C PHE A 59 -11.66 -3.46 -14.39
N PRO A 60 -12.38 -4.06 -15.35
CA PRO A 60 -12.29 -3.66 -16.74
C PRO A 60 -12.55 -2.15 -16.91
N LYS A 61 -11.89 -1.52 -17.87
CA LYS A 61 -11.98 -0.05 -18.09
C LYS A 61 -13.41 0.43 -18.29
N ASP A 62 -14.24 -0.39 -18.92
CA ASP A 62 -15.64 -0.09 -19.25
C ASP A 62 -16.63 -0.76 -18.28
N ALA A 63 -16.14 -1.33 -17.17
CA ALA A 63 -17.02 -1.90 -16.15
C ALA A 63 -17.86 -0.78 -15.51
N PRO A 64 -19.17 -1.02 -15.29
CA PRO A 64 -19.99 -0.08 -14.54
C PRO A 64 -19.45 0.07 -13.12
N PRO A 65 -19.57 1.25 -12.50
CA PRO A 65 -19.26 1.42 -11.09
C PRO A 65 -20.03 0.43 -10.21
N LEU A 66 -19.40 -0.08 -9.18
CA LEU A 66 -20.10 -0.87 -8.17
C LEU A 66 -21.14 0.03 -7.47
N PRO A 67 -22.34 -0.51 -7.15
CA PRO A 67 -23.45 0.31 -6.66
C PRO A 67 -23.12 1.16 -5.43
N TRP A 68 -22.23 0.67 -4.57
CA TRP A 68 -21.87 1.34 -3.32
C TRP A 68 -20.78 2.41 -3.46
N TRP A 69 -20.05 2.50 -4.60
CA TRP A 69 -18.94 3.46 -4.75
C TRP A 69 -19.37 4.92 -4.53
N ASN A 70 -20.61 5.23 -4.82
CA ASN A 70 -21.15 6.59 -4.66
C ASN A 70 -21.89 6.83 -3.33
N ASN A 71 -21.85 5.87 -2.39
CA ASN A 71 -22.59 6.00 -1.13
C ASN A 71 -22.16 7.24 -0.32
N ASP A 72 -20.84 7.48 -0.26
CA ASP A 72 -20.26 8.62 0.47
C ASP A 72 -19.77 9.72 -0.45
N ILE A 73 -19.52 9.43 -1.74
CA ILE A 73 -18.84 10.30 -2.70
C ILE A 73 -19.77 10.55 -3.89
N PRO A 74 -20.42 11.71 -3.98
CA PRO A 74 -21.23 12.04 -5.15
C PRO A 74 -20.36 12.30 -6.38
N GLY A 75 -20.76 11.75 -7.53
CA GLY A 75 -20.13 11.99 -8.82
C GLY A 75 -19.09 10.95 -9.22
N LYS A 76 -18.11 11.34 -10.04
CA LYS A 76 -17.09 10.43 -10.56
C LYS A 76 -16.06 10.11 -9.48
N VAL A 77 -15.97 8.84 -9.10
CA VAL A 77 -14.96 8.34 -8.16
C VAL A 77 -13.69 7.88 -8.88
N GLY A 78 -12.57 7.96 -8.16
CA GLY A 78 -11.31 7.29 -8.47
C GLY A 78 -11.09 6.09 -7.56
N LEU A 79 -10.44 5.07 -8.07
CA LEU A 79 -9.99 3.92 -7.32
C LEU A 79 -8.49 4.08 -7.08
N TRP A 80 -8.09 4.23 -5.82
CA TRP A 80 -6.72 4.56 -5.45
C TRP A 80 -6.12 3.51 -4.54
N ALA A 81 -4.83 3.58 -4.34
CA ALA A 81 -4.02 2.91 -3.32
C ALA A 81 -4.61 1.58 -2.83
N PRO A 82 -4.39 0.48 -3.53
CA PRO A 82 -4.77 -0.84 -3.05
C PRO A 82 -3.78 -1.37 -2.02
N ASP A 83 -4.26 -2.27 -1.15
CA ASP A 83 -3.45 -3.22 -0.40
C ASP A 83 -3.88 -4.64 -0.73
N ILE A 84 -2.94 -5.59 -0.75
CA ILE A 84 -3.21 -6.99 -1.07
C ILE A 84 -2.47 -7.93 -0.14
N HIS A 85 -3.17 -8.95 0.35
CA HIS A 85 -2.56 -10.06 1.07
C HIS A 85 -3.23 -11.39 0.71
N TYR A 86 -2.57 -12.49 1.07
CA TYR A 86 -3.10 -13.85 0.92
C TYR A 86 -3.40 -14.44 2.29
N ALA A 87 -4.64 -14.83 2.51
CA ALA A 87 -5.10 -15.48 3.73
C ALA A 87 -6.30 -16.39 3.42
N ASN A 88 -6.49 -17.43 4.22
CA ASN A 88 -7.67 -18.31 4.15
C ASN A 88 -7.97 -18.85 2.73
N GLY A 89 -6.92 -19.09 1.93
CA GLY A 89 -7.05 -19.63 0.57
C GLY A 89 -7.48 -18.62 -0.49
N LYS A 90 -7.49 -17.32 -0.18
CA LYS A 90 -7.88 -16.23 -1.09
C LYS A 90 -6.88 -15.08 -1.06
N TYR A 91 -6.87 -14.31 -2.13
CA TYR A 91 -6.28 -12.99 -2.22
C TYR A 91 -7.34 -11.97 -1.79
N HIS A 92 -6.98 -11.11 -0.87
CA HIS A 92 -7.81 -10.06 -0.30
C HIS A 92 -7.24 -8.72 -0.76
N VAL A 93 -8.05 -7.90 -1.41
CA VAL A 93 -7.64 -6.57 -1.85
C VAL A 93 -8.57 -5.53 -1.23
N TYR A 94 -7.96 -4.62 -0.47
CA TYR A 94 -8.60 -3.43 0.05
C TYR A 94 -8.14 -2.24 -0.79
N TYR A 95 -9.04 -1.32 -1.11
CA TYR A 95 -8.73 -0.22 -2.00
C TYR A 95 -9.51 1.04 -1.64
N SER A 96 -8.93 2.19 -1.93
CA SER A 96 -9.56 3.48 -1.69
C SER A 96 -10.57 3.80 -2.78
N VAL A 97 -11.74 4.28 -2.38
CA VAL A 97 -12.75 4.90 -3.25
C VAL A 97 -12.87 6.35 -2.85
N SER A 98 -12.46 7.28 -3.70
CA SER A 98 -12.40 8.70 -3.39
C SER A 98 -12.56 9.57 -4.64
N ALA A 99 -12.60 10.88 -4.46
CA ALA A 99 -12.54 11.86 -5.52
C ALA A 99 -11.53 12.94 -5.17
N TRP A 100 -10.84 13.49 -6.20
CA TRP A 100 -9.83 14.52 -5.98
C TRP A 100 -10.42 15.72 -5.25
N MET A 101 -9.71 16.20 -4.21
CA MET A 101 -10.14 17.31 -3.34
C MET A 101 -11.45 17.06 -2.56
N ASN A 102 -11.90 15.80 -2.49
CA ASN A 102 -13.03 15.40 -1.66
C ASN A 102 -12.54 14.48 -0.55
N PHE A 103 -12.84 14.82 0.70
CA PHE A 103 -12.45 13.98 1.85
C PHE A 103 -13.52 12.97 2.26
N ASN A 104 -14.69 13.00 1.61
CA ASN A 104 -15.64 11.90 1.73
C ASN A 104 -15.11 10.73 0.91
N SER A 105 -14.68 9.70 1.56
CA SER A 105 -13.96 8.57 0.97
C SER A 105 -14.33 7.28 1.66
N SER A 106 -13.97 6.18 1.05
CA SER A 106 -14.30 4.84 1.54
C SER A 106 -13.18 3.86 1.22
N VAL A 107 -13.08 2.79 2.00
CA VAL A 107 -12.30 1.60 1.67
C VAL A 107 -13.25 0.51 1.22
N GLY A 108 -13.00 -0.02 0.04
CA GLY A 108 -13.67 -1.17 -0.53
C GLY A 108 -12.85 -2.44 -0.38
N TYR A 109 -13.51 -3.57 -0.56
CA TYR A 109 -12.92 -4.87 -0.38
C TYR A 109 -13.40 -5.85 -1.44
N ILE A 110 -12.45 -6.56 -2.05
CA ILE A 110 -12.70 -7.60 -3.05
C ILE A 110 -11.82 -8.82 -2.76
N THR A 111 -12.26 -9.98 -3.20
CA THR A 111 -11.51 -11.24 -3.06
C THR A 111 -11.38 -11.98 -4.38
N ASN A 112 -10.33 -12.81 -4.49
CA ASN A 112 -10.18 -13.77 -5.59
C ASN A 112 -9.44 -15.01 -5.07
N THR A 113 -9.73 -16.18 -5.63
CA THR A 113 -9.05 -17.45 -5.27
C THR A 113 -7.75 -17.65 -6.03
N THR A 114 -7.54 -16.93 -7.11
CA THR A 114 -6.34 -17.01 -7.95
C THR A 114 -6.00 -15.65 -8.57
N LEU A 115 -4.72 -15.39 -8.85
CA LEU A 115 -4.28 -14.23 -9.62
C LEU A 115 -3.95 -14.58 -11.08
N ASP A 116 -3.94 -15.86 -11.43
CA ASP A 116 -3.78 -16.28 -12.81
C ASP A 116 -5.07 -16.04 -13.60
N ARG A 117 -5.00 -15.11 -14.55
CA ARG A 117 -6.14 -14.74 -15.40
C ARG A 117 -6.60 -15.86 -16.34
N ASN A 118 -5.76 -16.89 -16.55
CA ASN A 118 -6.11 -18.05 -17.38
C ASN A 118 -6.78 -19.17 -16.55
N ASP A 119 -6.77 -19.05 -15.22
CA ASP A 119 -7.48 -20.00 -14.37
C ASP A 119 -9.01 -19.80 -14.52
N PRO A 120 -9.79 -20.87 -14.74
CA PRO A 120 -11.25 -20.77 -14.86
C PRO A 120 -11.94 -20.21 -13.62
N ASN A 121 -11.27 -20.25 -12.46
CA ASN A 121 -11.76 -19.67 -11.21
C ASN A 121 -11.38 -18.19 -11.03
N TYR A 122 -10.65 -17.57 -11.98
CA TYR A 122 -10.31 -16.16 -11.90
C TYR A 122 -11.56 -15.28 -11.92
N LYS A 123 -11.93 -14.83 -10.75
CA LYS A 123 -13.09 -13.94 -10.57
C LYS A 123 -12.94 -13.10 -9.33
N TRP A 124 -12.90 -11.79 -9.50
CA TRP A 124 -13.02 -10.87 -8.37
C TRP A 124 -14.45 -10.82 -7.85
N VAL A 125 -14.59 -11.03 -6.55
CA VAL A 125 -15.87 -10.96 -5.83
C VAL A 125 -15.90 -9.65 -5.04
N ASP A 126 -16.93 -8.85 -5.26
CA ASP A 126 -17.18 -7.63 -4.48
C ASP A 126 -17.69 -8.02 -3.09
N GLU A 127 -16.93 -7.68 -2.08
CA GLU A 127 -17.25 -7.87 -0.68
C GLU A 127 -17.90 -6.60 -0.07
N GLY A 128 -17.90 -5.50 -0.82
CA GLY A 128 -18.54 -4.23 -0.48
C GLY A 128 -17.64 -3.22 0.22
N GLN A 129 -18.27 -2.20 0.75
CA GLN A 129 -17.64 -1.16 1.56
C GLN A 129 -17.29 -1.68 2.95
N ILE A 130 -16.06 -1.47 3.40
CA ILE A 130 -15.61 -1.85 4.75
C ILE A 130 -15.81 -0.68 5.71
N ILE A 131 -15.28 0.47 5.37
CA ILE A 131 -15.41 1.70 6.14
C ILE A 131 -15.52 2.86 5.18
N GLY A 132 -16.37 3.83 5.51
CA GLY A 132 -16.54 5.05 4.76
C GLY A 132 -16.73 6.24 5.67
N TYR A 133 -16.90 7.41 5.10
CA TYR A 133 -17.08 8.64 5.86
C TYR A 133 -18.24 8.56 6.86
N LYS A 134 -19.36 7.93 6.47
CA LYS A 134 -20.55 7.86 7.32
C LYS A 134 -20.51 6.78 8.42
N ASN A 135 -19.75 5.71 8.24
CA ASN A 135 -19.73 4.58 9.18
C ASN A 135 -18.40 4.43 9.92
N GLY A 136 -17.90 5.51 10.48
CA GLY A 136 -16.68 5.53 11.32
C GLY A 136 -15.53 6.35 10.73
N GLY A 137 -15.68 6.84 9.50
CA GLY A 137 -14.68 7.70 8.84
C GLY A 137 -14.95 9.20 9.02
N GLU A 138 -15.98 9.62 9.77
CA GLU A 138 -16.32 11.03 9.91
C GLU A 138 -15.14 11.83 10.47
N GLY A 139 -14.80 12.91 9.76
CA GLY A 139 -13.64 13.73 10.11
C GLY A 139 -12.29 13.18 9.65
N VAL A 140 -12.20 11.92 9.20
CA VAL A 140 -10.99 11.28 8.67
C VAL A 140 -11.10 11.15 7.16
N ASN A 141 -10.00 11.26 6.44
CA ASN A 141 -9.95 10.85 5.04
C ASN A 141 -9.73 9.33 4.99
N VAL A 142 -10.75 8.58 4.57
CA VAL A 142 -10.75 7.11 4.58
C VAL A 142 -10.15 6.59 3.28
N ILE A 143 -8.81 6.66 3.19
CA ILE A 143 -8.02 6.19 2.04
C ILE A 143 -6.79 5.44 2.53
N ASP A 144 -6.07 4.86 1.57
CA ASP A 144 -4.77 4.23 1.74
C ASP A 144 -4.81 3.08 2.77
N PRO A 145 -5.67 2.07 2.53
CA PRO A 145 -5.77 0.93 3.42
C PRO A 145 -4.47 0.11 3.42
N ASN A 146 -4.10 -0.38 4.60
CA ASN A 146 -3.17 -1.48 4.77
C ASN A 146 -3.73 -2.45 5.81
N VAL A 147 -3.84 -3.73 5.47
CA VAL A 147 -4.29 -4.77 6.40
C VAL A 147 -3.08 -5.53 6.93
N PHE A 148 -2.91 -5.45 8.23
CA PHE A 148 -1.90 -6.19 8.96
C PHE A 148 -2.55 -7.37 9.70
N ILE A 149 -2.02 -8.57 9.48
CA ILE A 149 -2.42 -9.79 10.22
C ILE A 149 -1.35 -10.03 11.28
N ASP A 150 -1.74 -10.03 12.56
CA ASP A 150 -0.81 -10.23 13.67
C ASP A 150 -0.58 -11.73 13.94
N GLU A 151 0.38 -12.04 14.81
CA GLU A 151 0.79 -13.40 15.16
C GLU A 151 -0.35 -14.26 15.70
N ASP A 152 -1.28 -13.66 16.41
CA ASP A 152 -2.47 -14.33 16.97
C ASP A 152 -3.61 -14.54 15.93
N GLY A 153 -3.40 -14.12 14.68
CA GLY A 153 -4.36 -14.18 13.59
C GLY A 153 -5.39 -13.04 13.62
N SER A 154 -5.24 -12.06 14.50
CA SER A 154 -6.08 -10.85 14.47
C SER A 154 -5.74 -9.99 13.25
N GLU A 155 -6.76 -9.49 12.57
CA GLU A 155 -6.63 -8.63 11.40
C GLU A 155 -6.92 -7.19 11.77
N TRP A 156 -6.09 -6.28 11.27
CA TRP A 156 -6.15 -4.86 11.58
C TRP A 156 -6.02 -4.02 10.31
N LEU A 157 -6.95 -3.08 10.14
CA LEU A 157 -6.93 -2.11 9.05
C LEU A 157 -6.33 -0.79 9.54
N LEU A 158 -5.19 -0.41 8.97
CA LEU A 158 -4.61 0.92 9.07
C LEU A 158 -5.05 1.74 7.85
N TYR A 159 -5.51 2.96 8.05
CA TYR A 159 -5.95 3.86 6.98
C TYR A 159 -5.87 5.31 7.42
N GLY A 160 -6.00 6.23 6.48
CA GLY A 160 -6.05 7.65 6.77
C GLY A 160 -5.10 8.50 5.95
N SER A 161 -5.21 9.81 6.08
CA SER A 161 -4.30 10.75 5.45
C SER A 161 -4.16 12.04 6.27
N PHE A 162 -3.58 13.08 5.68
CA PHE A 162 -3.31 14.38 6.33
C PHE A 162 -4.53 15.01 7.03
N LYS A 163 -5.75 14.72 6.59
CA LYS A 163 -6.95 15.13 7.31
C LYS A 163 -7.19 14.16 8.47
N ALA A 164 -6.95 14.62 9.69
CA ALA A 164 -7.10 13.90 10.95
C ALA A 164 -6.16 12.70 11.15
N GLY A 165 -5.19 12.48 10.26
CA GLY A 165 -4.13 11.48 10.43
C GLY A 165 -4.58 10.04 10.26
N LEU A 166 -3.81 9.12 10.85
CA LEU A 166 -3.94 7.68 10.66
C LEU A 166 -4.79 7.05 11.77
N ARG A 167 -5.61 6.07 11.38
CA ARG A 167 -6.46 5.26 12.27
C ARG A 167 -6.16 3.79 12.07
N LEU A 168 -6.20 3.05 13.17
CA LEU A 168 -6.11 1.61 13.21
C LEU A 168 -7.40 1.05 13.79
N VAL A 169 -7.98 0.04 13.15
CA VAL A 169 -9.21 -0.64 13.56
C VAL A 169 -9.07 -2.13 13.38
N GLN A 170 -9.58 -2.90 14.35
CA GLN A 170 -9.61 -4.35 14.23
C GLN A 170 -10.74 -4.79 13.30
N LEU A 171 -10.44 -5.74 12.41
CA LEU A 171 -11.40 -6.42 11.54
C LEU A 171 -11.82 -7.76 12.17
N ASP A 172 -12.95 -8.27 11.74
CA ASP A 172 -13.32 -9.67 11.96
C ASP A 172 -12.52 -10.54 10.98
N ALA A 173 -11.58 -11.32 11.48
CA ALA A 173 -10.67 -12.15 10.70
C ALA A 173 -11.37 -13.25 9.86
N LYS A 174 -12.65 -13.56 10.12
CA LYS A 174 -13.44 -14.51 9.33
C LYS A 174 -14.03 -13.86 8.09
N THR A 175 -14.38 -12.59 8.20
CA THR A 175 -15.09 -11.86 7.15
C THR A 175 -14.25 -10.81 6.46
N GLY A 176 -13.13 -10.37 7.06
CA GLY A 176 -12.31 -9.25 6.59
C GLY A 176 -13.01 -7.89 6.71
N LYS A 177 -14.09 -7.80 7.51
CA LYS A 177 -14.95 -6.61 7.63
C LYS A 177 -14.93 -6.05 9.05
N LEU A 178 -15.51 -4.87 9.23
CA LEU A 178 -15.70 -4.34 10.57
C LEU A 178 -16.62 -5.25 11.38
N PRO A 179 -16.31 -5.51 12.67
CA PRO A 179 -17.13 -6.35 13.51
C PRO A 179 -18.46 -5.70 13.91
N THR A 180 -18.53 -4.37 13.82
CA THR A 180 -19.72 -3.56 14.15
C THR A 180 -19.75 -2.28 13.31
N ASP A 181 -20.93 -1.63 13.24
CA ASP A 181 -21.08 -0.31 12.57
C ASP A 181 -20.39 0.84 13.30
N LYS A 182 -20.02 0.63 14.57
CA LYS A 182 -19.31 1.62 15.41
C LYS A 182 -18.06 0.98 16.02
N PRO A 183 -17.02 0.72 15.20
CA PRO A 183 -15.82 0.07 15.69
C PRO A 183 -15.02 1.01 16.60
N GLN A 184 -14.23 0.42 17.50
CA GLN A 184 -13.28 1.18 18.29
C GLN A 184 -12.07 1.54 17.41
N LEU A 185 -11.85 2.83 17.18
CA LEU A 185 -10.73 3.34 16.41
C LEU A 185 -9.57 3.72 17.34
N THR A 186 -8.37 3.26 16.99
CA THR A 186 -7.13 3.72 17.62
C THR A 186 -6.51 4.82 16.77
N THR A 187 -6.28 6.00 17.36
CA THR A 187 -5.58 7.09 16.69
C THR A 187 -4.07 6.83 16.74
N ILE A 188 -3.45 6.68 15.59
CA ILE A 188 -1.99 6.48 15.46
C ILE A 188 -1.29 7.83 15.29
N THR A 189 -1.83 8.71 14.44
CA THR A 189 -1.36 10.08 14.27
C THR A 189 -2.53 11.03 14.20
N SER A 190 -2.30 12.34 14.45
CA SER A 190 -3.36 13.37 14.35
C SER A 190 -3.36 14.10 13.02
N HIS A 191 -2.20 14.31 12.39
CA HIS A 191 -2.07 15.04 11.12
C HIS A 191 -1.04 14.44 10.18
N LEU A 192 -0.20 13.52 10.68
CA LEU A 192 0.93 12.99 9.94
C LEU A 192 0.48 11.96 8.89
N GLY A 193 0.85 12.23 7.64
CA GLY A 193 1.07 11.24 6.60
C GLY A 193 -0.15 10.58 5.98
N GLU A 194 0.13 9.86 4.93
CA GLU A 194 -0.77 8.97 4.19
C GLU A 194 0.05 7.79 3.64
N GLY A 195 -0.55 6.88 2.88
CA GLY A 195 0.17 5.74 2.31
C GLY A 195 0.89 4.93 3.37
N SER A 196 0.22 4.66 4.48
CA SER A 196 0.82 4.04 5.65
C SER A 196 0.84 2.51 5.54
N TYR A 197 1.88 1.89 6.09
CA TYR A 197 2.07 0.45 6.08
C TYR A 197 2.72 -0.04 7.37
N ILE A 198 2.20 -1.14 7.94
CA ILE A 198 2.75 -1.80 9.12
C ILE A 198 3.55 -3.03 8.70
N ILE A 199 4.72 -3.21 9.31
CA ILE A 199 5.47 -4.47 9.27
C ILE A 199 5.96 -4.84 10.68
N LYS A 200 6.13 -6.15 10.92
CA LYS A 200 6.71 -6.66 12.16
C LYS A 200 8.18 -7.01 11.96
N GLY A 201 9.04 -6.50 12.82
CA GLY A 201 10.41 -6.95 12.98
C GLY A 201 10.57 -7.79 14.24
N PRO A 202 11.79 -8.20 14.58
CA PRO A 202 12.03 -9.08 15.73
C PRO A 202 11.44 -8.54 17.03
N ASP A 203 11.61 -7.25 17.30
CA ASP A 203 11.27 -6.63 18.57
C ASP A 203 10.15 -5.61 18.51
N TYR A 204 9.85 -5.06 17.34
CA TYR A 204 8.96 -3.92 17.18
C TYR A 204 8.00 -4.10 16.01
N TYR A 205 6.84 -3.45 16.10
CA TYR A 205 6.04 -3.05 14.95
C TYR A 205 6.62 -1.75 14.41
N TYR A 206 6.75 -1.66 13.11
CA TYR A 206 7.18 -0.44 12.41
C TYR A 206 6.03 0.05 11.54
N ILE A 207 5.72 1.34 11.65
CA ILE A 207 4.83 2.02 10.72
C ILE A 207 5.66 2.92 9.83
N PHE A 208 5.43 2.80 8.53
CA PHE A 208 5.91 3.73 7.52
C PHE A 208 4.72 4.57 7.06
N ALA A 209 4.95 5.82 6.74
CA ALA A 209 3.95 6.68 6.13
C ALA A 209 4.62 7.71 5.24
N SER A 210 3.87 8.32 4.34
CA SER A 210 4.38 9.33 3.42
C SER A 210 4.00 10.73 3.86
N ARG A 211 4.91 11.68 3.70
CA ARG A 211 4.72 13.11 3.95
C ARG A 211 5.14 13.94 2.75
N GLY A 212 4.78 15.22 2.78
CA GLY A 212 5.07 16.12 1.69
C GLY A 212 3.97 16.12 0.64
N ILE A 213 4.29 16.56 -0.56
CA ILE A 213 3.33 16.76 -1.65
C ILE A 213 3.57 15.70 -2.71
N CYS A 214 2.56 14.83 -2.94
CA CYS A 214 2.55 13.92 -4.08
C CYS A 214 2.01 14.61 -5.35
N CYS A 215 2.01 13.87 -6.45
CA CYS A 215 1.18 14.16 -7.64
C CYS A 215 1.53 15.48 -8.38
N LYS A 216 2.78 15.95 -8.22
CA LYS A 216 3.32 17.15 -8.87
C LYS A 216 4.51 16.85 -9.79
N GLY A 217 4.70 15.58 -10.19
CA GLY A 217 5.84 15.17 -10.99
C GLY A 217 7.16 15.58 -10.35
N ILE A 218 8.05 16.23 -11.11
CA ILE A 218 9.37 16.69 -10.61
C ILE A 218 9.30 17.73 -9.48
N ASN A 219 8.15 18.31 -9.21
CA ASN A 219 7.93 19.26 -8.12
C ASN A 219 7.33 18.59 -6.87
N SER A 220 7.21 17.27 -6.86
CA SER A 220 6.77 16.52 -5.69
C SER A 220 7.84 16.55 -4.61
N THR A 221 7.40 16.64 -3.35
CA THR A 221 8.26 16.62 -2.16
C THR A 221 7.96 15.43 -1.27
N TYR A 222 7.31 14.41 -1.83
CA TYR A 222 6.90 13.21 -1.13
C TYR A 222 8.11 12.49 -0.54
N GLN A 223 7.99 12.02 0.69
CA GLN A 223 9.05 11.32 1.41
C GLN A 223 8.45 10.31 2.38
N ILE A 224 9.18 9.24 2.66
CA ILE A 224 8.76 8.19 3.60
C ILE A 224 9.35 8.49 4.97
N VAL A 225 8.51 8.41 6.01
CA VAL A 225 8.87 8.54 7.41
C VAL A 225 8.57 7.25 8.16
N ILE A 226 9.23 7.04 9.30
CA ILE A 226 9.13 5.80 10.07
C ILE A 226 8.98 6.08 11.56
N GLY A 227 8.20 5.21 12.23
CA GLY A 227 8.11 5.09 13.67
C GLY A 227 8.03 3.63 14.11
N ARG A 228 8.34 3.33 15.37
CA ARG A 228 8.23 1.97 15.91
C ARG A 228 7.53 1.93 17.25
N SER A 229 6.93 0.79 17.57
CA SER A 229 6.28 0.52 18.86
C SER A 229 6.48 -0.95 19.27
N LYS A 230 6.46 -1.23 20.57
CA LYS A 230 6.39 -2.59 21.13
C LYS A 230 4.98 -3.18 21.01
N LYS A 231 3.96 -2.36 20.79
CA LYS A 231 2.55 -2.77 20.67
C LYS A 231 2.01 -2.30 19.33
N LEU A 232 1.21 -3.12 18.67
CA LEU A 232 0.57 -2.77 17.42
C LEU A 232 -0.26 -1.48 17.50
N THR A 233 -0.96 -1.27 18.60
CA THR A 233 -1.76 -0.07 18.86
C THR A 233 -0.96 1.17 19.33
N GLY A 234 0.37 1.05 19.40
CA GLY A 234 1.26 2.14 19.81
C GLY A 234 1.51 2.24 21.33
N PRO A 235 2.04 3.36 21.84
CA PRO A 235 2.43 4.54 21.05
C PRO A 235 3.61 4.26 20.11
N TYR A 236 3.56 4.82 18.91
CA TYR A 236 4.68 4.80 17.97
C TYR A 236 5.62 5.97 18.27
N LEU A 237 6.92 5.68 18.27
CA LEU A 237 7.98 6.62 18.58
C LEU A 237 8.93 6.76 17.39
N ASN A 238 9.51 7.95 17.21
CA ASN A 238 10.59 8.22 16.30
C ASN A 238 11.95 7.74 16.87
N LYS A 239 13.05 7.96 16.14
CA LYS A 239 14.43 7.58 16.58
C LYS A 239 14.89 8.31 17.84
N GLN A 240 14.31 9.46 18.15
CA GLN A 240 14.58 10.28 19.33
C GLN A 240 13.69 9.93 20.54
N GLY A 241 12.78 8.97 20.39
CA GLY A 241 11.83 8.58 21.44
C GLY A 241 10.62 9.52 21.57
N GLU A 242 10.40 10.40 20.62
CA GLU A 242 9.26 11.30 20.57
C GLU A 242 8.06 10.63 19.88
N ARG A 243 6.84 10.99 20.29
CA ARG A 243 5.61 10.31 19.86
C ARG A 243 5.13 10.77 18.46
N TRP A 244 4.73 9.83 17.65
CA TRP A 244 4.10 10.08 16.34
C TRP A 244 2.80 10.88 16.44
N ILE A 245 2.03 10.66 17.50
CA ILE A 245 0.79 11.41 17.73
C ILE A 245 1.01 12.92 17.86
N ASP A 246 2.22 13.34 18.20
CA ASP A 246 2.64 14.74 18.32
C ASP A 246 3.35 15.24 17.04
N ASP A 247 3.15 14.59 15.90
CA ASP A 247 3.79 14.87 14.60
C ASP A 247 5.32 14.79 14.63
N LYS A 248 5.88 13.97 15.54
CA LYS A 248 7.32 13.71 15.66
C LYS A 248 7.68 12.43 14.95
N TYR A 249 8.43 12.52 13.87
CA TYR A 249 8.79 11.39 13.01
C TYR A 249 10.29 11.35 12.73
N SER A 250 10.76 10.20 12.24
CA SER A 250 12.10 10.07 11.65
C SER A 250 11.98 9.89 10.15
N LEU A 251 12.83 10.58 9.40
CA LEU A 251 12.94 10.37 7.97
C LEU A 251 13.48 8.96 7.69
N PHE A 252 12.82 8.24 6.79
CA PHE A 252 13.29 6.96 6.28
C PHE A 252 13.90 7.09 4.88
N LEU A 253 13.16 7.73 3.95
CA LEU A 253 13.58 7.90 2.57
C LEU A 253 13.05 9.23 2.00
N ALA A 254 13.96 10.11 1.61
CA ALA A 254 13.63 11.31 0.86
C ALA A 254 13.85 11.13 -0.64
N GLY A 255 13.23 11.99 -1.44
CA GLY A 255 13.60 12.18 -2.83
C GLY A 255 14.96 12.86 -2.97
N ASP A 256 15.55 12.74 -4.15
CA ASP A 256 16.75 13.45 -4.58
C ASP A 256 16.48 14.21 -5.88
N TYR A 257 17.55 14.70 -6.53
CA TYR A 257 17.42 15.43 -7.78
C TYR A 257 16.82 14.58 -8.91
N ASP A 258 17.26 13.33 -9.06
CA ASP A 258 16.83 12.44 -10.14
C ASP A 258 15.46 11.83 -9.89
N GLU A 259 15.16 11.54 -8.64
CA GLU A 259 13.90 10.96 -8.18
C GLU A 259 13.28 11.80 -7.06
N PRO A 260 12.75 12.98 -7.34
CA PRO A 260 11.97 13.72 -6.35
C PRO A 260 10.70 12.96 -5.97
N GLY A 261 10.24 13.15 -4.75
CA GLY A 261 8.94 12.65 -4.32
C GLY A 261 8.84 11.13 -4.24
N ARG A 262 9.75 10.47 -3.55
CA ARG A 262 9.65 9.04 -3.17
C ARG A 262 8.62 8.84 -2.09
N GLY A 263 7.61 7.99 -2.33
CA GLY A 263 6.55 7.80 -1.34
C GLY A 263 5.61 6.65 -1.64
N HIS A 264 4.59 6.55 -0.81
CA HIS A 264 3.55 5.53 -0.81
C HIS A 264 4.15 4.12 -0.95
N ASN A 265 4.70 3.65 0.15
CA ASN A 265 5.37 2.36 0.19
C ASN A 265 4.42 1.23 0.52
N GLY A 266 4.63 0.09 -0.13
CA GLY A 266 4.23 -1.24 0.30
C GLY A 266 5.45 -2.08 0.60
N PHE A 267 5.22 -3.35 0.97
CA PHE A 267 6.28 -4.31 1.20
C PHE A 267 6.00 -5.61 0.48
N TYR A 268 7.05 -6.37 0.29
CA TYR A 268 7.02 -7.78 -0.10
C TYR A 268 8.08 -8.50 0.70
N ALA A 269 7.78 -9.68 1.20
CA ALA A 269 8.74 -10.51 1.90
C ALA A 269 8.76 -11.95 1.39
N ASN A 270 9.94 -12.52 1.31
CA ASN A 270 10.17 -13.94 1.21
C ASN A 270 10.91 -14.42 2.48
N LYS A 271 11.23 -15.71 2.55
CA LYS A 271 11.93 -16.31 3.72
C LYS A 271 13.30 -15.68 4.02
N ASP A 272 13.93 -15.05 3.05
CA ASP A 272 15.31 -14.57 3.15
C ASP A 272 15.42 -13.06 3.31
N THR A 273 14.48 -12.30 2.71
CA THR A 273 14.59 -10.84 2.57
C THR A 273 13.22 -10.18 2.52
N THR A 274 13.12 -9.03 3.13
CA THR A 274 12.03 -8.08 2.97
C THR A 274 12.43 -7.02 1.98
N TYR A 275 11.51 -6.62 1.09
CA TYR A 275 11.68 -5.55 0.13
C TYR A 275 10.66 -4.45 0.41
N ILE A 276 11.12 -3.19 0.34
CA ILE A 276 10.22 -2.05 0.24
C ILE A 276 9.93 -1.79 -1.23
N VAL A 277 8.65 -1.55 -1.52
CA VAL A 277 8.13 -1.24 -2.84
C VAL A 277 7.50 0.14 -2.77
N TYR A 278 7.88 1.06 -3.64
CA TYR A 278 7.38 2.44 -3.61
C TYR A 278 7.38 3.06 -5.00
N HIS A 279 6.73 4.20 -5.16
CA HIS A 279 6.89 4.99 -6.37
C HIS A 279 7.80 6.20 -6.14
N ALA A 280 8.43 6.66 -7.22
CA ALA A 280 9.16 7.91 -7.27
C ALA A 280 8.89 8.63 -8.59
N TYR A 281 8.81 9.95 -8.54
CA TYR A 281 8.71 10.76 -9.76
C TYR A 281 10.10 10.94 -10.36
N THR A 282 10.27 10.49 -11.59
CA THR A 282 11.59 10.37 -12.22
C THR A 282 11.83 11.51 -13.20
N ARG A 283 12.85 12.30 -12.99
CA ARG A 283 13.17 13.48 -13.80
C ARG A 283 13.48 13.14 -15.24
N SER A 284 14.24 12.08 -15.50
CA SER A 284 14.57 11.61 -16.85
C SER A 284 13.34 11.15 -17.66
N GLN A 285 12.21 10.90 -16.99
CA GLN A 285 10.92 10.53 -17.59
C GLN A 285 9.86 11.63 -17.41
N ASN A 286 10.29 12.92 -17.39
CA ASN A 286 9.42 14.09 -17.28
C ASN A 286 8.49 14.07 -16.03
N GLY A 287 8.95 13.51 -14.93
CA GLY A 287 8.18 13.41 -13.71
C GLY A 287 7.16 12.27 -13.70
N ALA A 288 7.29 11.29 -14.58
CA ALA A 288 6.50 10.06 -14.49
C ALA A 288 6.78 9.35 -13.17
N SER A 289 5.72 8.79 -12.57
CA SER A 289 5.81 8.00 -11.36
C SER A 289 6.20 6.57 -11.71
N LEU A 290 7.36 6.10 -11.24
CA LEU A 290 7.92 4.80 -11.57
C LEU A 290 8.09 3.91 -10.35
N LEU A 291 7.97 2.60 -10.58
CA LEU A 291 8.19 1.54 -9.62
C LEU A 291 9.64 1.51 -9.14
N ASN A 292 9.81 1.38 -7.85
CA ASN A 292 11.07 1.10 -7.18
C ASN A 292 10.91 -0.09 -6.23
N ILE A 293 11.91 -0.96 -6.19
CA ILE A 293 11.98 -2.11 -5.29
C ILE A 293 13.39 -2.15 -4.71
N LYS A 294 13.51 -2.11 -3.38
CA LYS A 294 14.80 -2.13 -2.69
C LYS A 294 14.76 -3.15 -1.56
N PRO A 295 15.85 -3.92 -1.34
CA PRO A 295 15.96 -4.74 -0.15
C PRO A 295 15.98 -3.87 1.10
N LEU A 296 15.41 -4.40 2.17
CA LEU A 296 15.38 -3.76 3.48
C LEU A 296 16.43 -4.40 4.39
N TYR A 297 17.17 -3.57 5.07
CA TYR A 297 18.20 -3.96 6.03
C TYR A 297 17.80 -3.50 7.43
N MET A 298 18.49 -4.02 8.44
CA MET A 298 18.41 -3.56 9.81
C MET A 298 19.68 -2.78 10.15
N ASP A 299 19.55 -1.56 10.68
CA ASP A 299 20.69 -0.83 11.22
C ASP A 299 21.08 -1.34 12.62
N ASN A 300 22.20 -0.83 13.16
CA ASN A 300 22.70 -1.28 14.48
C ASN A 300 21.79 -0.90 15.65
N ASP A 301 20.90 0.06 15.47
CA ASP A 301 19.95 0.54 16.49
C ASP A 301 18.58 -0.15 16.36
N GLY A 302 18.49 -1.17 15.49
CA GLY A 302 17.27 -1.93 15.26
C GLY A 302 16.22 -1.15 14.48
N TRP A 303 16.63 -0.30 13.52
CA TRP A 303 15.72 0.37 12.61
C TRP A 303 15.87 -0.17 11.18
N PRO A 304 14.76 -0.32 10.47
CA PRO A 304 14.81 -0.59 9.03
C PRO A 304 15.57 0.50 8.27
N SER A 305 16.30 0.07 7.23
CA SER A 305 17.12 0.95 6.37
C SER A 305 17.18 0.39 4.95
N ILE A 306 17.30 1.26 3.95
CA ILE A 306 17.67 0.86 2.58
C ILE A 306 19.18 0.94 2.33
N THR A 307 19.95 1.49 3.28
CA THR A 307 21.41 1.46 3.22
C THR A 307 21.88 0.04 3.53
N PRO A 308 22.66 -0.59 2.65
CA PRO A 308 23.16 -1.92 2.88
C PRO A 308 23.94 -2.06 4.19
N THR A 309 23.58 -3.08 4.97
CA THR A 309 24.33 -3.55 6.16
C THR A 309 24.52 -5.06 6.03
N ASN A 310 25.24 -5.66 6.98
CA ASN A 310 25.37 -7.11 7.05
C ASN A 310 24.09 -7.83 7.53
N HIS A 311 23.04 -7.08 7.89
CA HIS A 311 21.81 -7.61 8.46
C HIS A 311 20.61 -7.24 7.60
N LEU A 312 20.12 -8.21 6.82
CA LEU A 312 18.84 -8.08 6.12
C LEU A 312 17.69 -8.01 7.13
N PHE A 313 16.73 -7.12 6.86
CA PHE A 313 15.49 -7.11 7.63
C PHE A 313 14.65 -8.34 7.27
N LYS A 314 14.23 -9.08 8.28
CA LYS A 314 13.39 -10.27 8.11
C LYS A 314 12.10 -10.11 8.89
N MET A 315 11.00 -10.23 8.20
CA MET A 315 9.69 -10.38 8.81
C MET A 315 9.55 -11.78 9.43
N PRO A 316 8.72 -11.96 10.45
CA PRO A 316 8.41 -13.28 10.99
C PRO A 316 7.68 -14.13 9.94
N SER A 317 7.81 -15.45 10.05
CA SER A 317 7.30 -16.40 9.04
C SER A 317 5.79 -16.32 8.84
N TRP A 318 5.04 -16.00 9.88
CA TRP A 318 3.59 -15.85 9.80
C TRP A 318 3.19 -14.63 8.97
N GLU A 319 3.95 -13.52 9.03
CA GLU A 319 3.71 -12.35 8.19
C GLU A 319 4.17 -12.61 6.74
N VAL A 320 5.32 -13.30 6.55
CA VAL A 320 5.80 -13.66 5.21
C VAL A 320 4.77 -14.46 4.42
N GLN A 321 3.95 -15.28 5.06
CA GLN A 321 2.91 -16.07 4.39
C GLN A 321 1.86 -15.19 3.72
N THR A 322 1.57 -14.01 4.25
CA THR A 322 0.57 -13.10 3.70
C THR A 322 0.96 -12.51 2.34
N PHE A 323 2.25 -12.50 2.03
CA PHE A 323 2.81 -12.03 0.76
C PHE A 323 2.98 -13.13 -0.29
N ASN A 324 2.68 -14.38 0.03
CA ASN A 324 3.00 -15.52 -0.84
C ASN A 324 1.78 -16.44 -0.96
N GLY A 325 1.00 -16.21 -2.00
CA GLY A 325 -0.13 -17.06 -2.37
C GLY A 325 0.28 -18.29 -3.18
N LYS A 326 -0.72 -19.13 -3.43
CA LYS A 326 -0.56 -20.36 -4.24
C LYS A 326 -0.51 -20.07 -5.73
#